data_23ff04f67832b8d784d21ef30d2fc502
#
_entry.id   23ff04f67832b8d784d21ef30d2fc502
#
_cell.length_a   1.000
_cell.length_b   1.000
_cell.length_c   1.000
_cell.angle_alpha   90.00
_cell.angle_beta   90.00
_cell.angle_gamma   90.00
#
_symmetry.space_group_name_H-M   'P 1'
#
loop_
_entity.id
_entity.type
_entity.pdbx_description
1 polymer ?
#
loop_
_entity_poly.entity_id
_entity_poly.type
_entity_poly.pdbx_seq_one_letter_code
_entity_poly.pdbx_strand_id
1 'polypeptide(L)'
;MEIQLNQKLLHIAAMALLVTACGKVEGPTSSSEAVDKRFNESMEWNMKHPCTEINVESDDYTILTIADVHVGGTINLDKFINIARKEKPAAVIIDGDLDGGNAEEYDTFQKHYPENDSLRSFYLAGNHDLWHNGWEEFYSRFGSSSYYFTVKTPSGTDLFICLDTGGGTLGTLQTDWLTNILQTMRSSYRRCVVITHINLFRPRKTESTNLVEEELVFLMDLFARHNVDMVITGHDHKRDVEVFGVTTYVIVDALEDGLSNAGYMNMRVKNGEIGMNL
;
A
#
# COMPACT_ATOMS: atom_id res chain seq x y z
N MET A 1 -51.92 2.27 38.79
CA MET A 1 -50.58 2.76 39.09
C MET A 1 -49.47 1.78 38.64
N GLU A 2 -49.77 0.48 38.54
CA GLU A 2 -48.78 -0.55 38.08
C GLU A 2 -48.50 -0.55 36.58
N ILE A 3 -49.45 -0.14 35.72
CA ILE A 3 -49.27 -0.16 34.27
C ILE A 3 -48.27 0.95 33.78
N GLN A 4 -48.18 2.09 34.46
CA GLN A 4 -47.23 3.16 34.10
C GLN A 4 -45.79 2.84 34.52
N LEU A 5 -45.60 2.00 35.55
CA LEU A 5 -44.25 1.62 35.99
C LEU A 5 -43.62 0.63 35.01
N ASN A 6 -44.40 -0.28 34.44
CA ASN A 6 -43.93 -1.25 33.46
C ASN A 6 -43.54 -0.61 32.11
N GLN A 7 -44.26 0.43 31.68
CA GLN A 7 -43.89 1.15 30.46
C GLN A 7 -42.58 1.93 30.59
N LYS A 8 -42.31 2.54 31.75
CA LYS A 8 -41.02 3.24 32.00
C LYS A 8 -39.85 2.27 32.09
N LEU A 9 -40.04 1.09 32.69
CA LEU A 9 -39.03 0.05 32.73
C LEU A 9 -38.74 -0.54 31.35
N LEU A 10 -39.75 -0.68 30.49
CA LEU A 10 -39.60 -1.15 29.12
C LEU A 10 -38.82 -0.13 28.26
N HIS A 11 -39.06 1.18 28.45
CA HIS A 11 -38.35 2.23 27.74
C HIS A 11 -36.89 2.36 28.21
N ILE A 12 -36.61 2.15 29.49
CA ILE A 12 -35.23 2.15 30.02
C ILE A 12 -34.47 0.91 29.53
N ALA A 13 -35.11 -0.26 29.48
CA ALA A 13 -34.51 -1.48 28.92
C ALA A 13 -34.24 -1.35 27.39
N ALA A 14 -35.17 -0.75 26.64
CA ALA A 14 -35.00 -0.50 25.21
C ALA A 14 -33.87 0.55 24.94
N MET A 15 -33.77 1.57 25.80
CA MET A 15 -32.69 2.58 25.70
C MET A 15 -31.35 2.02 26.15
N ALA A 16 -31.31 1.11 27.12
CA ALA A 16 -30.07 0.42 27.51
C ALA A 16 -29.60 -0.56 26.43
N LEU A 17 -30.51 -1.21 25.70
CA LEU A 17 -30.20 -2.07 24.56
C LEU A 17 -29.69 -1.27 23.31
N LEU A 18 -30.13 -0.03 23.14
CA LEU A 18 -29.67 0.85 22.08
C LEU A 18 -28.26 1.43 22.38
N VAL A 19 -27.90 1.57 23.65
CA VAL A 19 -26.55 2.05 24.03
C VAL A 19 -25.50 0.93 23.97
N THR A 20 -25.91 -0.34 24.07
CA THR A 20 -25.01 -1.50 23.86
C THR A 20 -24.88 -1.91 22.39
N ALA A 21 -25.74 -1.38 21.49
CA ALA A 21 -25.65 -1.61 20.05
C ALA A 21 -24.73 -0.59 19.32
N CYS A 22 -24.14 0.39 20.03
CA CYS A 22 -22.95 1.10 19.60
C CYS A 22 -21.67 0.31 19.93
N GLY A 23 -21.71 -0.99 19.89
CA GLY A 23 -20.55 -1.82 19.67
C GLY A 23 -20.07 -1.50 18.26
N LYS A 24 -18.79 -1.11 18.15
CA LYS A 24 -18.08 -0.91 16.90
C LYS A 24 -18.61 -1.89 15.86
N VAL A 25 -19.18 -1.39 14.77
CA VAL A 25 -19.29 -2.17 13.54
C VAL A 25 -17.85 -2.30 13.07
N GLU A 26 -17.18 -3.31 13.59
CA GLU A 26 -15.91 -3.72 13.04
C GLU A 26 -16.25 -4.21 11.63
N GLY A 27 -15.98 -3.39 10.65
CA GLY A 27 -15.80 -3.87 9.30
C GLY A 27 -14.73 -4.97 9.37
N PRO A 28 -14.70 -5.94 8.47
CA PRO A 28 -13.79 -7.09 8.52
C PRO A 28 -12.30 -6.73 8.47
N THR A 29 -11.92 -5.46 8.52
CA THR A 29 -10.58 -5.02 8.14
C THR A 29 -9.85 -4.09 9.09
N SER A 30 -10.39 -3.56 10.19
CA SER A 30 -9.54 -2.60 10.91
C SER A 30 -9.90 -2.37 12.35
N SER A 31 -9.18 -3.02 13.22
CA SER A 31 -8.79 -2.38 14.47
C SER A 31 -7.34 -1.89 14.31
N SER A 32 -6.96 -0.78 14.93
CA SER A 32 -5.55 -0.34 15.03
C SER A 32 -4.64 -1.47 15.56
N GLU A 33 -5.17 -2.34 16.41
CA GLU A 33 -4.50 -3.56 16.89
C GLU A 33 -4.13 -4.52 15.75
N ALA A 34 -5.00 -4.73 14.76
CA ALA A 34 -4.71 -5.60 13.63
C ALA A 34 -3.59 -5.03 12.74
N VAL A 35 -3.57 -3.71 12.53
CA VAL A 35 -2.50 -3.02 11.78
C VAL A 35 -1.17 -3.10 12.53
N ASP A 36 -1.14 -2.78 13.82
CA ASP A 36 0.07 -2.85 14.63
C ASP A 36 0.60 -4.29 14.76
N LYS A 37 -0.29 -5.30 14.76
CA LYS A 37 0.10 -6.73 14.68
C LYS A 37 0.81 -7.00 13.35
N ARG A 38 0.22 -6.65 12.21
CA ARG A 38 0.84 -6.85 10.89
C ARG A 38 2.16 -6.10 10.76
N PHE A 39 2.24 -4.89 11.31
CA PHE A 39 3.48 -4.15 11.37
C PHE A 39 4.57 -4.87 12.17
N ASN A 40 4.26 -5.40 13.36
CA ASN A 40 5.20 -6.17 14.15
C ASN A 40 5.69 -7.43 13.41
N GLU A 41 4.79 -8.17 12.79
CA GLU A 41 5.13 -9.34 11.95
C GLU A 41 6.02 -8.93 10.76
N SER A 42 5.72 -7.79 10.12
CA SER A 42 6.57 -7.21 9.08
C SER A 42 7.97 -6.87 9.60
N MET A 43 8.09 -6.30 10.80
CA MET A 43 9.39 -6.00 11.40
C MET A 43 10.16 -7.29 11.79
N GLU A 44 9.48 -8.32 12.26
CA GLU A 44 10.10 -9.64 12.51
C GLU A 44 10.64 -10.27 11.21
N TRP A 45 9.91 -10.13 10.11
CA TRP A 45 10.38 -10.54 8.79
C TRP A 45 11.63 -9.76 8.38
N ASN A 46 11.59 -8.43 8.48
CA ASN A 46 12.67 -7.55 8.08
C ASN A 46 13.96 -7.78 8.88
N MET A 47 13.87 -8.20 10.15
CA MET A 47 15.06 -8.59 10.93
C MET A 47 15.78 -9.80 10.35
N LYS A 48 15.05 -10.72 9.72
CA LYS A 48 15.60 -11.93 9.07
C LYS A 48 15.98 -11.68 7.60
N HIS A 49 15.37 -10.67 6.97
CA HIS A 49 15.54 -10.29 5.59
C HIS A 49 15.86 -8.79 5.53
N PRO A 50 17.13 -8.41 5.77
CA PRO A 50 17.50 -7.00 5.88
C PRO A 50 17.22 -6.23 4.60
N CYS A 51 17.10 -4.92 4.73
CA CYS A 51 16.84 -3.97 3.66
C CYS A 51 17.65 -4.27 2.39
N THR A 52 16.96 -4.34 1.26
CA THR A 52 17.59 -4.57 -0.02
C THR A 52 18.21 -3.29 -0.56
N GLU A 53 19.50 -3.30 -0.83
CA GLU A 53 20.17 -2.28 -1.65
C GLU A 53 20.28 -2.79 -3.09
N ILE A 54 19.72 -2.05 -4.04
CA ILE A 54 19.83 -2.32 -5.47
C ILE A 54 20.98 -1.47 -6.02
N ASN A 55 22.02 -2.10 -6.53
CA ASN A 55 23.11 -1.38 -7.17
C ASN A 55 22.84 -1.30 -8.68
N VAL A 56 22.83 -0.08 -9.22
CA VAL A 56 22.74 0.19 -10.66
C VAL A 56 23.99 0.91 -11.14
N GLU A 57 24.42 0.59 -12.35
CA GLU A 57 25.67 1.12 -12.91
C GLU A 57 25.52 2.52 -13.52
N SER A 58 24.29 3.01 -13.63
CA SER A 58 23.94 4.30 -14.23
C SER A 58 23.12 5.14 -13.28
N ASP A 59 23.17 6.47 -13.42
CA ASP A 59 22.25 7.39 -12.77
C ASP A 59 20.83 7.37 -13.39
N ASP A 60 20.70 6.68 -14.51
CA ASP A 60 19.41 6.43 -15.17
C ASP A 60 18.92 5.01 -14.86
N TYR A 61 17.76 4.88 -14.24
CA TYR A 61 17.09 3.60 -14.01
C TYR A 61 15.57 3.76 -14.06
N THR A 62 14.87 2.63 -14.14
CA THR A 62 13.40 2.59 -14.13
C THR A 62 12.90 1.68 -13.02
N ILE A 63 11.74 2.04 -12.46
CA ILE A 63 10.91 1.21 -11.59
C ILE A 63 9.54 1.09 -12.26
N LEU A 64 9.03 -0.12 -12.38
CA LEU A 64 7.66 -0.35 -12.85
C LEU A 64 6.76 -0.62 -11.64
N THR A 65 5.57 -0.03 -11.63
CA THR A 65 4.57 -0.26 -10.57
C THR A 65 3.26 -0.71 -11.19
N ILE A 66 2.70 -1.79 -10.65
CA ILE A 66 1.33 -2.26 -10.86
C ILE A 66 0.56 -2.25 -9.56
N ALA A 67 -0.73 -2.08 -9.62
CA ALA A 67 -1.65 -2.13 -8.51
C ALA A 67 -2.95 -2.82 -8.94
N ASP A 68 -3.75 -3.26 -7.97
CA ASP A 68 -5.12 -3.72 -8.22
C ASP A 68 -5.17 -4.78 -9.34
N VAL A 69 -4.40 -5.85 -9.16
CA VAL A 69 -4.31 -6.95 -10.15
C VAL A 69 -5.60 -7.76 -10.16
N HIS A 70 -6.21 -7.96 -8.98
CA HIS A 70 -7.46 -8.69 -8.79
C HIS A 70 -7.53 -9.97 -9.64
N VAL A 71 -6.70 -10.94 -9.30
CA VAL A 71 -6.52 -12.16 -10.09
C VAL A 71 -7.81 -12.97 -10.24
N GLY A 72 -8.64 -12.54 -11.20
CA GLY A 72 -9.76 -13.34 -11.75
C GLY A 72 -9.48 -13.72 -13.21
N GLY A 73 -8.59 -12.94 -13.83
CA GLY A 73 -7.96 -13.17 -15.12
C GLY A 73 -6.48 -12.83 -15.07
N THR A 74 -5.69 -13.23 -16.05
CA THR A 74 -4.24 -13.06 -16.06
C THR A 74 -3.68 -12.45 -17.34
N ILE A 75 -4.56 -12.03 -18.25
CA ILE A 75 -4.18 -11.51 -19.58
C ILE A 75 -3.32 -10.25 -19.45
N ASN A 76 -3.72 -9.30 -18.61
CA ASN A 76 -2.99 -8.06 -18.40
C ASN A 76 -1.73 -8.30 -17.58
N LEU A 77 -1.78 -9.19 -16.58
CA LEU A 77 -0.61 -9.60 -15.80
C LEU A 77 0.45 -10.22 -16.71
N ASP A 78 0.08 -11.15 -17.59
CA ASP A 78 1.01 -11.78 -18.54
C ASP A 78 1.61 -10.79 -19.52
N LYS A 79 0.82 -9.81 -20.02
CA LYS A 79 1.33 -8.72 -20.86
C LYS A 79 2.33 -7.87 -20.12
N PHE A 80 2.01 -7.47 -18.88
CA PHE A 80 2.89 -6.68 -18.03
C PHE A 80 4.23 -7.39 -17.79
N ILE A 81 4.18 -8.67 -17.39
CA ILE A 81 5.38 -9.47 -17.14
C ILE A 81 6.30 -9.51 -18.39
N ASN A 82 5.71 -9.69 -19.56
CA ASN A 82 6.46 -9.70 -20.83
C ASN A 82 7.11 -8.32 -21.11
N ILE A 83 6.42 -7.22 -20.78
CA ILE A 83 6.97 -5.86 -20.89
C ILE A 83 8.12 -5.69 -19.88
N ALA A 84 7.91 -6.03 -18.62
CA ALA A 84 8.90 -5.88 -17.56
C ALA A 84 10.17 -6.69 -17.86
N ARG A 85 10.05 -7.93 -18.33
CA ARG A 85 11.20 -8.76 -18.75
C ARG A 85 11.99 -8.13 -19.90
N LYS A 86 11.32 -7.44 -20.81
CA LYS A 86 11.94 -6.74 -21.94
C LYS A 86 12.61 -5.45 -21.51
N GLU A 87 11.96 -4.66 -20.67
CA GLU A 87 12.47 -3.36 -20.19
C GLU A 87 13.55 -3.50 -19.13
N LYS A 88 13.58 -4.60 -18.39
CA LYS A 88 14.57 -4.89 -17.34
C LYS A 88 14.70 -3.75 -16.33
N PRO A 89 13.62 -3.37 -15.64
CA PRO A 89 13.66 -2.31 -14.63
C PRO A 89 14.59 -2.70 -13.48
N ALA A 90 15.07 -1.72 -12.71
CA ALA A 90 15.81 -1.97 -11.48
C ALA A 90 14.95 -2.71 -10.44
N ALA A 91 13.64 -2.44 -10.43
CA ALA A 91 12.66 -3.16 -9.64
C ALA A 91 11.25 -3.08 -10.23
N VAL A 92 10.39 -3.99 -9.79
CA VAL A 92 8.94 -3.96 -9.97
C VAL A 92 8.30 -3.79 -8.60
N ILE A 93 7.34 -2.91 -8.48
CA ILE A 93 6.50 -2.74 -7.28
C ILE A 93 5.11 -3.29 -7.58
N ILE A 94 4.62 -4.14 -6.70
CA ILE A 94 3.28 -4.70 -6.74
C ILE A 94 2.52 -4.07 -5.55
N ASP A 95 1.71 -3.06 -5.84
CA ASP A 95 1.13 -2.14 -4.85
C ASP A 95 -0.28 -2.57 -4.44
N GLY A 96 -0.40 -3.77 -3.92
CA GLY A 96 -1.61 -4.27 -3.28
C GLY A 96 -2.74 -4.70 -4.21
N ASP A 97 -3.76 -5.27 -3.57
CA ASP A 97 -4.94 -5.85 -4.20
C ASP A 97 -4.57 -6.84 -5.31
N LEU A 98 -3.68 -7.81 -4.93
CA LEU A 98 -3.28 -8.88 -5.84
C LEU A 98 -4.47 -9.77 -6.15
N ASP A 99 -5.28 -10.03 -5.10
CA ASP A 99 -6.44 -10.93 -5.16
C ASP A 99 -7.52 -10.56 -4.11
N GLY A 100 -8.41 -11.50 -3.78
CA GLY A 100 -9.44 -11.37 -2.74
C GLY A 100 -9.04 -11.97 -1.40
N GLY A 101 -7.75 -12.18 -1.13
CA GLY A 101 -7.23 -12.68 0.15
C GLY A 101 -7.34 -14.19 0.32
N ASN A 102 -7.51 -14.97 -0.76
CA ASN A 102 -7.60 -16.42 -0.69
C ASN A 102 -6.43 -17.15 -1.37
N ALA A 103 -6.09 -18.33 -0.85
CA ALA A 103 -4.93 -19.09 -1.29
C ALA A 103 -4.92 -19.43 -2.79
N GLU A 104 -6.09 -19.75 -3.38
CA GLU A 104 -6.18 -20.20 -4.78
C GLU A 104 -5.85 -19.05 -5.75
N GLU A 105 -6.23 -17.84 -5.41
CA GLU A 105 -5.92 -16.67 -6.23
C GLU A 105 -4.44 -16.29 -6.11
N TYR A 106 -3.85 -16.33 -4.91
CA TYR A 106 -2.39 -16.19 -4.74
C TYR A 106 -1.60 -17.25 -5.50
N ASP A 107 -2.03 -18.50 -5.47
CA ASP A 107 -1.38 -19.56 -6.23
C ASP A 107 -1.47 -19.29 -7.74
N THR A 108 -2.59 -18.73 -8.20
CA THR A 108 -2.76 -18.30 -9.59
C THR A 108 -1.83 -17.15 -9.92
N PHE A 109 -1.75 -16.13 -9.05
CA PHE A 109 -0.80 -15.03 -9.22
C PHE A 109 0.65 -15.54 -9.31
N GLN A 110 1.11 -16.36 -8.36
CA GLN A 110 2.48 -16.87 -8.32
C GLN A 110 2.81 -17.79 -9.50
N LYS A 111 1.83 -18.51 -10.04
CA LYS A 111 2.02 -19.32 -11.25
C LYS A 111 2.36 -18.46 -12.47
N HIS A 112 1.76 -17.29 -12.59
CA HIS A 112 2.01 -16.35 -13.70
C HIS A 112 3.20 -15.44 -13.42
N TYR A 113 3.38 -15.07 -12.17
CA TYR A 113 4.47 -14.21 -11.68
C TYR A 113 5.35 -14.98 -10.66
N PRO A 114 6.21 -15.91 -11.10
CA PRO A 114 7.00 -16.74 -10.20
C PRO A 114 8.11 -15.95 -9.50
N GLU A 115 8.35 -16.24 -8.22
CA GLU A 115 9.40 -15.60 -7.40
C GLU A 115 10.82 -15.73 -7.97
N ASN A 116 11.08 -16.82 -8.72
CA ASN A 116 12.38 -17.06 -9.33
C ASN A 116 12.58 -16.34 -10.67
N ASP A 117 11.72 -15.37 -10.98
CA ASP A 117 11.90 -14.56 -12.18
C ASP A 117 13.13 -13.64 -12.05
N SER A 118 13.65 -13.22 -13.19
CA SER A 118 14.72 -12.21 -13.26
C SER A 118 14.29 -10.82 -12.77
N LEU A 119 13.00 -10.62 -12.49
CA LEU A 119 12.43 -9.38 -12.01
C LEU A 119 12.56 -9.29 -10.49
N ARG A 120 13.28 -8.28 -10.01
CA ARG A 120 13.33 -7.96 -8.59
C ARG A 120 12.03 -7.27 -8.18
N SER A 121 11.25 -7.92 -7.33
CA SER A 121 9.89 -7.49 -7.00
C SER A 121 9.73 -7.15 -5.54
N PHE A 122 8.91 -6.12 -5.26
CA PHE A 122 8.54 -5.64 -3.93
C PHE A 122 7.03 -5.61 -3.83
N TYR A 123 6.50 -6.23 -2.78
CA TYR A 123 5.06 -6.47 -2.61
C TYR A 123 4.52 -5.65 -1.45
N LEU A 124 3.35 -5.06 -1.63
CA LEU A 124 2.56 -4.44 -0.57
C LEU A 124 1.19 -5.11 -0.51
N ALA A 125 0.60 -5.16 0.67
CA ALA A 125 -0.78 -5.63 0.83
C ALA A 125 -1.76 -4.47 0.59
N GLY A 126 -2.79 -4.71 -0.20
CA GLY A 126 -3.95 -3.84 -0.33
C GLY A 126 -5.08 -4.27 0.60
N ASN A 127 -6.25 -3.67 0.47
CA ASN A 127 -7.36 -4.00 1.35
C ASN A 127 -8.03 -5.34 0.98
N HIS A 128 -8.04 -5.74 -0.28
CA HIS A 128 -8.54 -7.05 -0.70
C HIS A 128 -7.64 -8.18 -0.24
N ASP A 129 -6.34 -7.99 -0.21
CA ASP A 129 -5.38 -8.96 0.33
C ASP A 129 -5.60 -9.30 1.82
N LEU A 130 -6.36 -8.45 2.54
CA LEU A 130 -6.69 -8.66 3.94
C LEU A 130 -8.04 -9.37 4.17
N TRP A 131 -8.84 -9.60 3.12
CA TRP A 131 -10.11 -10.29 3.23
C TRP A 131 -9.89 -11.76 3.60
N HIS A 132 -10.90 -12.37 4.23
CA HIS A 132 -10.90 -13.82 4.57
C HIS A 132 -9.68 -14.28 5.38
N ASN A 133 -9.10 -13.43 6.25
CA ASN A 133 -7.81 -13.64 6.93
C ASN A 133 -6.62 -13.71 5.95
N GLY A 134 -6.72 -13.04 4.82
CA GLY A 134 -5.75 -13.09 3.73
C GLY A 134 -4.36 -12.59 4.11
N TRP A 135 -4.21 -11.83 5.22
CA TRP A 135 -2.89 -11.46 5.72
C TRP A 135 -1.97 -12.65 5.97
N GLU A 136 -2.48 -13.76 6.51
CA GLU A 136 -1.67 -14.96 6.75
C GLU A 136 -1.18 -15.57 5.42
N GLU A 137 -2.04 -15.55 4.40
CA GLU A 137 -1.70 -16.01 3.05
C GLU A 137 -0.67 -15.08 2.38
N PHE A 138 -0.88 -13.76 2.45
CA PHE A 138 0.06 -12.75 1.95
C PHE A 138 1.42 -12.88 2.65
N TYR A 139 1.43 -12.86 3.97
CA TYR A 139 2.65 -12.89 4.78
C TYR A 139 3.48 -14.16 4.56
N SER A 140 2.82 -15.32 4.44
CA SER A 140 3.51 -16.59 4.20
C SER A 140 4.22 -16.65 2.83
N ARG A 141 3.71 -15.91 1.82
CA ARG A 141 4.22 -15.89 0.45
C ARG A 141 5.20 -14.75 0.19
N PHE A 142 4.88 -13.56 0.65
CA PHE A 142 5.61 -12.32 0.31
C PHE A 142 6.31 -11.69 1.51
N GLY A 143 5.95 -12.08 2.73
CA GLY A 143 6.54 -11.56 3.96
C GLY A 143 6.00 -10.18 4.33
N SER A 144 6.90 -9.24 4.55
CA SER A 144 6.59 -7.89 5.01
C SER A 144 5.84 -7.06 3.99
N SER A 145 4.88 -6.26 4.47
CA SER A 145 4.25 -5.16 3.71
C SER A 145 4.71 -3.77 4.20
N SER A 146 5.56 -3.71 5.23
CA SER A 146 6.11 -2.46 5.80
C SER A 146 7.62 -2.56 5.87
N TYR A 147 8.33 -1.93 4.93
CA TYR A 147 9.78 -1.98 4.81
C TYR A 147 10.31 -0.80 3.99
N TYR A 148 11.61 -0.71 3.81
CA TYR A 148 12.21 0.17 2.82
C TYR A 148 13.29 -0.58 2.02
N PHE A 149 13.58 -0.08 0.84
CA PHE A 149 14.72 -0.50 0.02
C PHE A 149 15.39 0.73 -0.58
N THR A 150 16.58 0.55 -1.11
CA THR A 150 17.34 1.64 -1.70
C THR A 150 17.82 1.29 -3.10
N VAL A 151 17.94 2.32 -3.95
CA VAL A 151 18.61 2.20 -5.25
C VAL A 151 19.86 3.08 -5.21
N LYS A 152 21.02 2.43 -5.27
CA LYS A 152 22.31 3.07 -5.27
C LYS A 152 22.82 3.24 -6.70
N THR A 153 23.07 4.48 -7.05
CA THR A 153 23.63 4.90 -8.34
C THR A 153 25.04 5.47 -8.15
N PRO A 154 25.80 5.73 -9.21
CA PRO A 154 27.11 6.38 -9.10
C PRO A 154 27.08 7.73 -8.39
N SER A 155 26.02 8.53 -8.55
CA SER A 155 25.94 9.89 -7.99
C SER A 155 25.18 9.99 -6.68
N GLY A 156 24.53 8.94 -6.19
CA GLY A 156 23.78 8.98 -4.93
C GLY A 156 22.86 7.78 -4.73
N THR A 157 22.16 7.77 -3.61
CA THR A 157 21.24 6.71 -3.24
C THR A 157 19.83 7.27 -3.09
N ASP A 158 18.84 6.57 -3.64
CA ASP A 158 17.43 6.90 -3.54
C ASP A 158 16.72 5.94 -2.58
N LEU A 159 15.82 6.48 -1.77
CA LEU A 159 15.07 5.75 -0.73
C LEU A 159 13.64 5.47 -1.20
N PHE A 160 13.21 4.24 -1.03
CA PHE A 160 11.84 3.78 -1.29
C PHE A 160 11.27 3.21 -0.01
N ILE A 161 10.16 3.77 0.48
CA ILE A 161 9.49 3.35 1.72
C ILE A 161 8.14 2.74 1.36
N CYS A 162 7.94 1.48 1.71
CA CYS A 162 6.71 0.72 1.50
C CYS A 162 5.90 0.68 2.80
N LEU A 163 4.62 1.04 2.73
CA LEU A 163 3.72 1.15 3.89
C LEU A 163 2.47 0.28 3.72
N ASP A 164 2.08 -0.40 4.78
CA ASP A 164 0.80 -1.11 4.85
C ASP A 164 -0.32 -0.15 5.25
N THR A 165 -1.16 0.22 4.28
CA THR A 165 -2.42 0.93 4.51
C THR A 165 -3.66 0.09 4.21
N GLY A 166 -3.51 -1.19 3.89
CA GLY A 166 -4.62 -2.06 3.51
C GLY A 166 -5.77 -2.11 4.52
N GLY A 167 -5.49 -1.86 5.81
CA GLY A 167 -6.50 -1.73 6.85
C GLY A 167 -7.17 -0.34 6.99
N GLY A 168 -6.85 0.62 6.11
CA GLY A 168 -7.38 1.99 6.17
C GLY A 168 -6.72 2.87 7.24
N THR A 169 -5.58 2.47 7.75
CA THR A 169 -4.76 3.25 8.71
C THR A 169 -3.34 2.68 8.75
N LEU A 170 -2.36 3.50 9.09
CA LEU A 170 -1.00 3.02 9.39
C LEU A 170 -0.90 2.39 10.79
N GLY A 171 -1.82 2.71 11.69
CA GLY A 171 -1.68 2.40 13.10
C GLY A 171 -0.60 3.23 13.79
N THR A 172 -0.36 2.94 15.06
CA THR A 172 0.57 3.73 15.88
C THR A 172 2.02 3.36 15.58
N LEU A 173 2.34 2.08 15.57
CA LEU A 173 3.73 1.61 15.46
C LEU A 173 4.34 1.94 14.09
N GLN A 174 3.60 1.76 13.02
CA GLN A 174 4.08 2.09 11.68
C GLN A 174 4.24 3.59 11.48
N THR A 175 3.32 4.40 12.05
CA THR A 175 3.42 5.86 12.03
C THR A 175 4.67 6.36 12.75
N ASP A 176 4.98 5.82 13.92
CA ASP A 176 6.19 6.16 14.67
C ASP A 176 7.45 5.74 13.90
N TRP A 177 7.46 4.54 13.32
CA TRP A 177 8.57 4.04 12.51
C TRP A 177 8.81 4.91 11.26
N LEU A 178 7.75 5.27 10.51
CA LEU A 178 7.83 6.14 9.34
C LEU A 178 8.38 7.53 9.72
N THR A 179 7.85 8.10 10.80
CA THR A 179 8.30 9.40 11.32
C THR A 179 9.79 9.35 11.66
N ASN A 180 10.24 8.29 12.35
CA ASN A 180 11.65 8.12 12.69
C ASN A 180 12.53 8.00 11.44
N ILE A 181 12.15 7.21 10.44
CA ILE A 181 12.91 7.09 9.18
C ILE A 181 13.04 8.46 8.50
N LEU A 182 11.93 9.18 8.35
CA LEU A 182 11.95 10.47 7.68
C LEU A 182 12.78 11.51 8.45
N GLN A 183 12.74 11.50 9.78
CA GLN A 183 13.52 12.41 10.62
C GLN A 183 15.01 12.10 10.64
N THR A 184 15.38 10.82 10.67
CA THR A 184 16.76 10.40 10.91
C THR A 184 17.54 10.00 9.67
N MET A 185 16.86 9.49 8.65
CA MET A 185 17.50 8.91 7.47
C MET A 185 17.31 9.73 6.19
N ARG A 186 16.13 10.42 6.01
CA ARG A 186 15.76 11.07 4.74
C ARG A 186 16.84 11.98 4.17
N SER A 187 17.50 12.75 5.00
CA SER A 187 18.53 13.70 4.56
C SER A 187 19.78 13.06 3.95
N SER A 188 19.99 11.77 4.16
CA SER A 188 21.12 11.00 3.60
C SER A 188 20.84 10.49 2.18
N TYR A 189 19.62 10.65 1.69
CA TYR A 189 19.21 10.14 0.38
C TYR A 189 18.90 11.26 -0.60
N ARG A 190 19.25 11.04 -1.86
CA ARG A 190 19.01 11.97 -2.96
C ARG A 190 17.53 12.18 -3.22
N ARG A 191 16.77 11.08 -3.34
CA ARG A 191 15.33 11.06 -3.54
C ARG A 191 14.65 10.17 -2.49
N CYS A 192 13.36 10.45 -2.25
CA CYS A 192 12.54 9.64 -1.38
C CYS A 192 11.17 9.44 -2.02
N VAL A 193 10.81 8.18 -2.24
CA VAL A 193 9.52 7.76 -2.77
C VAL A 193 8.83 6.93 -1.70
N VAL A 194 7.56 7.23 -1.42
CA VAL A 194 6.70 6.43 -0.56
C VAL A 194 5.73 5.66 -1.43
N ILE A 195 5.50 4.40 -1.12
CA ILE A 195 4.54 3.53 -1.81
C ILE A 195 3.56 3.00 -0.76
N THR A 196 2.28 3.11 -1.05
CA THR A 196 1.23 2.63 -0.17
C THR A 196 -0.08 2.45 -0.93
N HIS A 197 -0.84 1.42 -0.64
CA HIS A 197 -1.98 1.06 -1.49
C HIS A 197 -3.10 2.10 -1.48
N ILE A 198 -3.56 2.57 -0.30
CA ILE A 198 -4.67 3.52 -0.20
C ILE A 198 -4.24 4.93 -0.61
N ASN A 199 -5.00 5.58 -1.48
CA ASN A 199 -4.70 6.94 -1.91
C ASN A 199 -4.91 7.99 -0.79
N LEU A 200 -4.16 9.11 -0.88
CA LEU A 200 -4.10 10.14 0.16
C LEU A 200 -4.72 11.49 -0.27
N PHE A 201 -5.16 11.65 -1.50
CA PHE A 201 -5.51 13.00 -1.98
C PHE A 201 -6.85 13.10 -2.71
N ARG A 202 -7.44 12.02 -3.17
CA ARG A 202 -8.70 12.04 -3.90
C ARG A 202 -9.88 11.77 -2.96
N PRO A 203 -10.92 12.61 -2.96
CA PRO A 203 -12.17 12.30 -2.26
C PRO A 203 -12.78 11.01 -2.82
N ARG A 204 -13.00 10.03 -1.95
CA ARG A 204 -13.65 8.79 -2.35
C ARG A 204 -15.16 8.91 -2.28
N LYS A 205 -15.81 8.30 -3.26
CA LYS A 205 -17.29 8.21 -3.31
C LYS A 205 -17.80 6.82 -2.92
N THR A 206 -16.89 5.90 -2.64
CA THR A 206 -17.21 4.52 -2.26
C THR A 206 -17.03 4.32 -0.76
N GLU A 207 -17.76 3.38 -0.16
CA GLU A 207 -17.64 2.98 1.25
C GLU A 207 -16.44 2.05 1.50
N SER A 208 -15.53 1.93 0.54
CA SER A 208 -14.35 1.10 0.68
C SER A 208 -13.37 1.66 1.73
N THR A 209 -12.39 0.86 2.09
CA THR A 209 -11.35 1.20 3.06
C THR A 209 -10.66 2.53 2.71
N ASN A 210 -10.61 3.46 3.65
CA ASN A 210 -9.97 4.77 3.50
C ASN A 210 -9.32 5.19 4.81
N LEU A 211 -8.26 6.00 4.73
CA LEU A 211 -7.71 6.66 5.90
C LEU A 211 -8.70 7.72 6.41
N VAL A 212 -8.69 7.95 7.72
CA VAL A 212 -9.41 9.08 8.32
C VAL A 212 -8.73 10.39 7.96
N GLU A 213 -9.50 11.50 7.90
CA GLU A 213 -8.98 12.79 7.44
C GLU A 213 -7.79 13.28 8.27
N GLU A 214 -7.81 13.08 9.57
CA GLU A 214 -6.73 13.50 10.47
C GLU A 214 -5.42 12.79 10.16
N GLU A 215 -5.46 11.49 9.89
CA GLU A 215 -4.28 10.70 9.53
C GLU A 215 -3.78 11.08 8.13
N LEU A 216 -4.69 11.31 7.18
CA LEU A 216 -4.38 11.75 5.84
C LEU A 216 -3.65 13.10 5.87
N VAL A 217 -4.20 14.10 6.58
CA VAL A 217 -3.58 15.43 6.72
C VAL A 217 -2.22 15.32 7.42
N PHE A 218 -2.12 14.49 8.46
CA PHE A 218 -0.85 14.26 9.15
C PHE A 218 0.22 13.69 8.21
N LEU A 219 -0.11 12.68 7.41
CA LEU A 219 0.83 12.08 6.46
C LEU A 219 1.27 13.06 5.38
N MET A 220 0.34 13.82 4.81
CA MET A 220 0.66 14.83 3.80
C MET A 220 1.59 15.91 4.35
N ASP A 221 1.35 16.39 5.57
CA ASP A 221 2.22 17.35 6.27
C ASP A 221 3.60 16.73 6.56
N LEU A 222 3.66 15.49 7.04
CA LEU A 222 4.89 14.77 7.30
C LEU A 222 5.74 14.62 6.02
N PHE A 223 5.12 14.24 4.91
CA PHE A 223 5.80 14.10 3.62
C PHE A 223 6.33 15.44 3.10
N ALA A 224 5.53 16.50 3.20
CA ALA A 224 5.95 17.83 2.78
C ALA A 224 7.15 18.35 3.62
N ARG A 225 7.11 18.21 4.94
CA ARG A 225 8.19 18.64 5.84
C ARG A 225 9.50 17.90 5.60
N HIS A 226 9.44 16.64 5.20
CA HIS A 226 10.61 15.83 4.96
C HIS A 226 11.00 15.72 3.47
N ASN A 227 10.41 16.56 2.60
CA ASN A 227 10.71 16.58 1.17
C ASN A 227 10.64 15.17 0.56
N VAL A 228 9.51 14.45 0.79
CA VAL A 228 9.19 13.26 0.03
C VAL A 228 8.90 13.70 -1.40
N ASP A 229 9.60 13.14 -2.36
CA ASP A 229 9.51 13.57 -3.77
C ASP A 229 8.21 13.05 -4.41
N MET A 230 7.82 11.80 -4.10
CA MET A 230 6.65 11.16 -4.70
C MET A 230 5.97 10.19 -3.73
N VAL A 231 4.65 10.11 -3.81
CA VAL A 231 3.83 9.09 -3.17
C VAL A 231 3.07 8.33 -4.26
N ILE A 232 3.24 7.01 -4.33
CA ILE A 232 2.59 6.13 -5.30
C ILE A 232 1.51 5.33 -4.60
N THR A 233 0.32 5.25 -5.18
CA THR A 233 -0.83 4.52 -4.64
C THR A 233 -1.62 3.81 -5.73
N GLY A 234 -2.42 2.81 -5.35
CA GLY A 234 -3.41 2.13 -6.18
C GLY A 234 -4.84 2.43 -5.75
N HIS A 235 -5.64 1.36 -5.56
CA HIS A 235 -6.95 1.32 -4.88
C HIS A 235 -8.12 2.01 -5.58
N ASP A 236 -7.93 3.09 -6.29
CA ASP A 236 -9.00 3.82 -6.99
C ASP A 236 -9.28 3.30 -8.41
N HIS A 237 -8.48 2.38 -8.89
CA HIS A 237 -8.58 1.77 -10.24
C HIS A 237 -8.54 2.78 -11.39
N LYS A 238 -8.15 4.01 -11.11
CA LYS A 238 -8.11 5.09 -12.10
C LYS A 238 -6.98 6.05 -11.78
N ARG A 239 -6.04 6.13 -12.70
CA ARG A 239 -4.90 7.04 -12.59
C ARG A 239 -5.30 8.48 -12.33
N ASP A 240 -4.52 9.10 -11.48
CA ASP A 240 -4.57 10.52 -11.20
C ASP A 240 -3.20 11.02 -10.73
N VAL A 241 -2.91 12.29 -10.94
CA VAL A 241 -1.64 12.90 -10.54
C VAL A 241 -1.91 14.29 -10.02
N GLU A 242 -1.49 14.54 -8.78
CA GLU A 242 -1.59 15.85 -8.14
C GLU A 242 -0.27 16.23 -7.48
N VAL A 243 -0.01 17.52 -7.39
CA VAL A 243 1.18 18.06 -6.72
C VAL A 243 0.76 18.95 -5.58
N PHE A 244 1.11 18.54 -4.37
CA PHE A 244 0.90 19.33 -3.15
C PHE A 244 2.25 19.73 -2.54
N GLY A 245 2.56 21.02 -2.59
CA GLY A 245 3.86 21.51 -2.15
C GLY A 245 4.99 20.98 -3.02
N VAL A 246 5.86 20.17 -2.44
CA VAL A 246 7.03 19.57 -3.10
C VAL A 246 6.81 18.10 -3.48
N THR A 247 5.69 17.52 -3.06
CA THR A 247 5.40 16.09 -3.21
C THR A 247 4.43 15.86 -4.36
N THR A 248 4.78 14.95 -5.26
CA THR A 248 3.88 14.46 -6.32
C THR A 248 3.14 13.23 -5.81
N TYR A 249 1.82 13.24 -5.86
CA TYR A 249 0.94 12.12 -5.50
C TYR A 249 0.40 11.48 -6.76
N VAL A 250 0.53 10.17 -6.85
CA VAL A 250 0.16 9.39 -8.04
C VAL A 250 -0.77 8.26 -7.63
N ILE A 251 -1.88 8.11 -8.35
CA ILE A 251 -2.69 6.88 -8.33
C ILE A 251 -2.40 6.14 -9.63
N VAL A 252 -2.05 4.87 -9.53
CA VAL A 252 -1.82 3.98 -10.68
C VAL A 252 -3.16 3.38 -11.14
N ASP A 253 -3.34 3.19 -12.45
CA ASP A 253 -4.50 2.43 -12.96
C ASP A 253 -4.44 0.99 -12.46
N ALA A 254 -5.60 0.37 -12.22
CA ALA A 254 -5.68 -1.05 -11.94
C ALA A 254 -5.16 -1.88 -13.12
N LEU A 255 -4.53 -3.01 -12.82
CA LEU A 255 -4.08 -3.96 -13.84
C LEU A 255 -5.14 -5.05 -14.14
N GLU A 256 -6.25 -5.02 -13.44
CA GLU A 256 -7.35 -5.98 -13.55
C GLU A 256 -7.78 -6.23 -14.99
N ASP A 257 -8.07 -7.50 -15.33
CA ASP A 257 -8.58 -7.87 -16.65
C ASP A 257 -9.99 -7.31 -16.90
N GLY A 258 -10.24 -6.90 -18.15
CA GLY A 258 -11.53 -6.35 -18.57
C GLY A 258 -11.68 -4.84 -18.40
N LEU A 259 -10.80 -4.17 -17.71
CA LEU A 259 -10.79 -2.71 -17.62
C LEU A 259 -10.20 -2.10 -18.90
N SER A 260 -10.90 -1.10 -19.45
CA SER A 260 -10.45 -0.40 -20.66
C SER A 260 -9.23 0.51 -20.44
N ASN A 261 -8.99 0.87 -19.19
CA ASN A 261 -7.87 1.70 -18.73
C ASN A 261 -6.80 0.92 -17.97
N ALA A 262 -6.84 -0.43 -18.04
CA ALA A 262 -5.82 -1.23 -17.37
C ALA A 262 -4.42 -0.78 -17.77
N GLY A 263 -3.55 -0.53 -16.75
CA GLY A 263 -2.26 0.08 -16.98
C GLY A 263 -1.24 -0.21 -15.89
N TYR A 264 -0.09 0.37 -16.05
CA TYR A 264 1.00 0.34 -15.08
C TYR A 264 1.77 1.66 -15.12
N MET A 265 2.46 1.99 -14.04
CA MET A 265 3.33 3.16 -13.99
C MET A 265 4.77 2.77 -14.34
N ASN A 266 5.40 3.56 -15.22
CA ASN A 266 6.84 3.52 -15.46
C ASN A 266 7.46 4.79 -14.85
N MET A 267 8.04 4.67 -13.67
CA MET A 267 8.84 5.71 -13.05
C MET A 267 10.28 5.63 -13.56
N ARG A 268 10.78 6.73 -14.07
CA ARG A 268 12.16 6.85 -14.53
C ARG A 268 12.91 7.88 -13.69
N VAL A 269 14.01 7.47 -13.13
CA VAL A 269 15.00 8.40 -12.58
C VAL A 269 16.07 8.63 -13.64
N LYS A 270 16.33 9.90 -13.95
CA LYS A 270 17.34 10.31 -14.93
C LYS A 270 18.16 11.45 -14.35
N ASN A 271 19.47 11.23 -14.17
CA ASN A 271 20.37 12.20 -13.52
C ASN A 271 19.82 12.71 -12.17
N GLY A 272 19.12 11.84 -11.43
CA GLY A 272 18.50 12.19 -10.16
C GLY A 272 17.14 12.90 -10.25
N GLU A 273 16.61 13.19 -11.43
CA GLU A 273 15.26 13.71 -11.63
C GLU A 273 14.27 12.58 -11.83
N ILE A 274 13.12 12.66 -11.15
CA ILE A 274 12.03 11.68 -11.27
C ILE A 274 11.08 12.13 -12.36
N GLY A 275 10.86 11.29 -13.37
CA GLY A 275 9.78 11.39 -14.34
C GLY A 275 8.92 10.13 -14.31
N MET A 276 7.71 10.20 -14.87
CA MET A 276 6.80 9.06 -14.93
C MET A 276 5.95 9.06 -16.20
N ASN A 277 5.50 7.84 -16.59
CA ASN A 277 4.43 7.59 -17.55
C ASN A 277 3.42 6.63 -16.91
N LEU A 278 2.14 6.88 -17.14
CA LEU A 278 1.02 6.08 -16.64
C LEU A 278 0.26 5.45 -17.80
#